data_353b8247246e8446c27af26db9ce69d3
#
_entry.id   353b8247246e8446c27af26db9ce69d3
#
_cell.length_a   1.000
_cell.length_b   1.000
_cell.length_c   1.000
_cell.angle_alpha   90.00
_cell.angle_beta   90.00
_cell.angle_gamma   90.00
#
_symmetry.space_group_name_H-M   'P 1'
#
loop_
_entity.id
_entity.type
_entity.pdbx_description
1 polymer ?
#
loop_
_entity_poly.entity_id
_entity_poly.type
_entity_poly.pdbx_seq_one_letter_code
_entity_poly.pdbx_strand_id
1 'polypeptide(L)'
;MKRLYILSLLIVLAACTTRPAQLRTGDLIFVGIPENYRIAGSMAEAISVSTNQDSLNIIHTAIADVRGDSVWIIDATIKHGVDRHPLDTFLNDFTLKDGSYPRFIVKRLKDNKDAERYVERARGYTGLGYNRCFVPCDTALYCTELVRDSYRRPDGSYIFSEAPMNFKAPDGTMPEYWTELFAILGMDVPQGIPGTNPRAMMEEECLKYVGPVSVLPQ
;
A
#
# COMPACT_ATOMS: atom_id res chain seq x y z
N MET A 1 -64.37 -14.89 -19.65
CA MET A 1 -63.57 -14.49 -18.50
C MET A 1 -62.11 -14.87 -18.76
N LYS A 2 -61.27 -13.89 -19.17
CA LYS A 2 -59.82 -14.12 -19.44
C LYS A 2 -59.05 -13.83 -18.15
N ARG A 3 -58.41 -14.84 -17.57
CA ARG A 3 -57.54 -14.68 -16.40
C ARG A 3 -56.19 -14.16 -16.87
N LEU A 4 -55.83 -12.94 -16.42
CA LEU A 4 -54.57 -12.28 -16.65
C LEU A 4 -53.60 -12.78 -15.56
N TYR A 5 -52.57 -13.56 -15.92
CA TYR A 5 -51.50 -13.95 -15.01
C TYR A 5 -50.45 -12.84 -15.02
N ILE A 6 -50.34 -12.10 -13.93
CA ILE A 6 -49.26 -11.13 -13.69
C ILE A 6 -48.05 -11.93 -13.21
N LEU A 7 -47.06 -12.06 -14.08
CA LEU A 7 -45.77 -12.66 -13.76
C LEU A 7 -44.92 -11.61 -13.05
N SER A 8 -44.83 -11.68 -11.71
CA SER A 8 -43.96 -10.80 -10.92
C SER A 8 -42.52 -11.22 -11.12
N LEU A 9 -41.77 -10.41 -11.87
CA LEU A 9 -40.33 -10.58 -12.05
C LEU A 9 -39.62 -10.07 -10.78
N LEU A 10 -39.19 -10.98 -9.88
CA LEU A 10 -38.36 -10.67 -8.75
C LEU A 10 -36.94 -10.39 -9.26
N ILE A 11 -36.57 -9.10 -9.38
CA ILE A 11 -35.18 -8.66 -9.62
C ILE A 11 -34.43 -8.83 -8.30
N VAL A 12 -33.69 -9.91 -8.17
CA VAL A 12 -32.71 -10.08 -7.08
C VAL A 12 -31.52 -9.15 -7.38
N LEU A 13 -31.50 -7.98 -6.76
CA LEU A 13 -30.33 -7.14 -6.70
C LEU A 13 -29.25 -7.87 -5.88
N ALA A 14 -28.35 -8.55 -6.56
CA ALA A 14 -27.16 -9.07 -5.93
C ALA A 14 -26.28 -7.88 -5.50
N ALA A 15 -26.44 -7.41 -4.27
CA ALA A 15 -25.49 -6.52 -3.65
C ALA A 15 -24.14 -7.23 -3.62
N CYS A 16 -23.19 -6.76 -4.42
CA CYS A 16 -21.80 -7.21 -4.36
C CYS A 16 -21.18 -6.78 -3.01
N THR A 17 -21.53 -7.46 -1.94
CA THR A 17 -20.82 -7.31 -0.68
C THR A 17 -19.46 -7.99 -0.82
N THR A 18 -18.41 -7.19 -1.00
CA THR A 18 -17.05 -7.70 -0.98
C THR A 18 -16.78 -8.31 0.40
N ARG A 19 -16.55 -9.62 0.43
CA ARG A 19 -16.20 -10.29 1.69
C ARG A 19 -14.86 -9.77 2.19
N PRO A 20 -14.73 -9.55 3.51
CA PRO A 20 -13.44 -9.23 4.11
C PRO A 20 -12.38 -10.27 3.75
N ALA A 21 -11.15 -9.81 3.54
CA ALA A 21 -10.03 -10.68 3.26
C ALA A 21 -9.66 -11.49 4.50
N GLN A 22 -9.54 -12.80 4.35
CA GLN A 22 -8.81 -13.61 5.33
C GLN A 22 -7.32 -13.43 5.05
N LEU A 23 -6.63 -12.67 5.92
CA LEU A 23 -5.22 -12.42 5.81
C LEU A 23 -4.39 -13.70 5.95
N ARG A 24 -3.32 -13.78 5.18
CA ARG A 24 -2.31 -14.85 5.23
C ARG A 24 -0.92 -14.23 5.22
N THR A 25 0.05 -14.96 5.74
CA THR A 25 1.45 -14.58 5.68
C THR A 25 1.87 -14.27 4.24
N GLY A 26 2.50 -13.12 4.04
CA GLY A 26 2.91 -12.63 2.73
C GLY A 26 1.80 -11.96 1.90
N ASP A 27 0.64 -11.65 2.49
CA ASP A 27 -0.30 -10.72 1.86
C ASP A 27 0.25 -9.30 1.92
N LEU A 28 -0.03 -8.52 0.89
CA LEU A 28 0.26 -7.10 0.87
C LEU A 28 -1.02 -6.31 1.14
N ILE A 29 -0.93 -5.34 2.05
CA ILE A 29 -2.02 -4.42 2.37
C ILE A 29 -1.65 -3.06 1.80
N PHE A 30 -2.46 -2.56 0.88
CA PHE A 30 -2.33 -1.24 0.28
C PHE A 30 -3.30 -0.28 0.95
N VAL A 31 -2.81 0.89 1.33
CA VAL A 31 -3.60 1.95 1.98
C VAL A 31 -4.03 2.96 0.92
N GLY A 32 -5.34 3.06 0.71
CA GLY A 32 -5.94 3.96 -0.27
C GLY A 32 -6.79 5.05 0.40
N ILE A 33 -6.42 6.31 0.19
CA ILE A 33 -7.16 7.48 0.67
C ILE A 33 -8.12 7.93 -0.43
N PRO A 34 -9.42 8.20 -0.14
CA PRO A 34 -10.34 8.76 -1.13
C PRO A 34 -9.81 10.07 -1.73
N GLU A 35 -10.02 10.27 -3.03
CA GLU A 35 -9.51 11.45 -3.76
C GLU A 35 -9.97 12.78 -3.15
N ASN A 36 -11.20 12.82 -2.64
CA ASN A 36 -11.76 14.02 -1.99
C ASN A 36 -11.22 14.28 -0.58
N TYR A 37 -10.42 13.36 -0.02
CA TYR A 37 -9.76 13.52 1.26
C TYR A 37 -8.32 14.00 1.03
N ARG A 38 -8.10 15.30 1.16
CA ARG A 38 -6.76 15.89 1.00
C ARG A 38 -6.20 16.36 2.33
N ILE A 39 -4.95 16.04 2.58
CA ILE A 39 -4.15 16.61 3.68
C ILE A 39 -3.12 17.51 3.02
N ALA A 40 -3.47 18.78 2.84
CA ALA A 40 -2.60 19.75 2.17
C ALA A 40 -1.20 19.77 2.79
N GLY A 41 -0.17 19.83 1.94
CA GLY A 41 1.23 19.88 2.34
C GLY A 41 1.75 18.58 2.96
N SER A 42 1.10 17.45 2.73
CA SER A 42 1.52 16.14 3.26
C SER A 42 2.26 15.31 2.21
N MET A 43 3.10 14.35 2.69
CA MET A 43 3.71 13.32 1.83
C MET A 43 2.64 12.52 1.07
N ALA A 44 1.51 12.21 1.70
CA ALA A 44 0.41 11.46 1.09
C ALA A 44 -0.17 12.22 -0.12
N GLU A 45 -0.37 13.53 0.01
CA GLU A 45 -0.80 14.38 -1.11
C GLU A 45 0.26 14.44 -2.21
N ALA A 46 1.52 14.64 -1.85
CA ALA A 46 2.62 14.71 -2.81
C ALA A 46 2.78 13.39 -3.61
N ILE A 47 2.69 12.23 -2.95
CA ILE A 47 2.66 10.91 -3.61
C ILE A 47 1.47 10.82 -4.56
N SER A 48 0.28 11.18 -4.09
CA SER A 48 -0.97 11.12 -4.85
C SER A 48 -0.89 11.91 -6.15
N VAL A 49 -0.43 13.17 -6.05
CA VAL A 49 -0.27 14.08 -7.19
C VAL A 49 0.79 13.56 -8.16
N SER A 50 1.92 13.08 -7.67
CA SER A 50 3.04 12.61 -8.50
C SER A 50 2.76 11.28 -9.21
N THR A 51 1.84 10.47 -8.69
CA THR A 51 1.48 9.17 -9.28
C THR A 51 0.21 9.22 -10.13
N ASN A 52 -0.37 10.41 -10.34
CA ASN A 52 -1.55 10.65 -11.18
C ASN A 52 -2.66 9.64 -10.92
N GLN A 53 -3.14 9.60 -9.68
CA GLN A 53 -4.14 8.63 -9.24
C GLN A 53 -5.56 9.17 -9.40
N ASP A 54 -6.46 8.29 -9.83
CA ASP A 54 -7.89 8.57 -9.98
C ASP A 54 -8.62 8.54 -8.62
N SER A 55 -9.78 7.93 -8.55
CA SER A 55 -10.71 7.93 -7.41
C SER A 55 -10.15 7.46 -6.05
N LEU A 56 -8.98 6.81 -6.02
CA LEU A 56 -8.36 6.29 -4.80
C LEU A 56 -6.84 6.47 -4.85
N ASN A 57 -6.31 7.26 -3.93
CA ASN A 57 -4.89 7.55 -3.81
C ASN A 57 -4.18 6.47 -2.99
N ILE A 58 -3.43 5.58 -3.62
CA ILE A 58 -2.65 4.54 -2.94
C ILE A 58 -1.34 5.14 -2.45
N ILE A 59 -1.21 5.30 -1.14
CA ILE A 59 -0.13 6.05 -0.51
C ILE A 59 0.88 5.20 0.25
N HIS A 60 0.52 3.94 0.55
CA HIS A 60 1.34 3.07 1.39
C HIS A 60 1.11 1.60 1.07
N THR A 61 2.10 0.76 1.42
CA THR A 61 1.98 -0.69 1.39
C THR A 61 2.65 -1.32 2.61
N ALA A 62 2.12 -2.45 3.06
CA ALA A 62 2.57 -3.19 4.23
C ALA A 62 2.48 -4.70 3.98
N ILE A 63 3.23 -5.48 4.75
CA ILE A 63 3.33 -6.94 4.65
C ILE A 63 2.62 -7.57 5.84
N ALA A 64 1.68 -8.49 5.59
CA ALA A 64 1.04 -9.27 6.64
C ALA A 64 1.91 -10.46 7.07
N ASP A 65 2.09 -10.60 8.38
CA ASP A 65 2.78 -11.70 9.05
C ASP A 65 1.80 -12.40 10.01
N VAL A 66 1.18 -13.48 9.55
CA VAL A 66 0.15 -14.21 10.32
C VAL A 66 0.79 -15.34 11.11
N ARG A 67 0.54 -15.36 12.43
CA ARG A 67 1.05 -16.38 13.36
C ARG A 67 -0.08 -16.90 14.24
N GLY A 68 -0.56 -18.11 13.95
CA GLY A 68 -1.76 -18.65 14.57
C GLY A 68 -2.95 -17.71 14.36
N ASP A 69 -3.58 -17.27 15.44
CA ASP A 69 -4.71 -16.34 15.40
C ASP A 69 -4.29 -14.87 15.41
N SER A 70 -2.99 -14.59 15.46
CA SER A 70 -2.46 -13.21 15.52
C SER A 70 -2.00 -12.72 14.15
N VAL A 71 -2.38 -11.49 13.82
CA VAL A 71 -1.93 -10.80 12.61
C VAL A 71 -1.01 -9.65 13.00
N TRP A 72 0.21 -9.72 12.50
CA TRP A 72 1.22 -8.67 12.61
C TRP A 72 1.42 -8.02 11.25
N ILE A 73 1.83 -6.77 11.26
CA ILE A 73 2.16 -6.01 10.06
C ILE A 73 3.61 -5.61 10.12
N ILE A 74 4.31 -5.72 8.99
CA ILE A 74 5.66 -5.20 8.82
C ILE A 74 5.58 -4.13 7.75
N ASP A 75 5.94 -2.91 8.10
CA ASP A 75 5.96 -1.79 7.17
C ASP A 75 7.08 -0.80 7.50
N ALA A 76 7.27 0.18 6.63
CA ALA A 76 8.22 1.27 6.82
C ALA A 76 7.47 2.60 6.80
N THR A 77 7.52 3.34 7.91
CA THR A 77 6.87 4.65 8.07
C THR A 77 7.85 5.71 8.62
N ILE A 78 7.53 6.98 8.39
CA ILE A 78 8.30 8.09 8.99
C ILE A 78 8.27 8.02 10.51
N LYS A 79 7.20 7.48 11.08
CA LYS A 79 6.96 7.45 12.53
C LYS A 79 7.93 6.53 13.27
N HIS A 80 8.23 5.36 12.71
CA HIS A 80 9.03 4.33 13.38
C HIS A 80 10.08 3.62 12.51
N GLY A 81 10.28 4.05 11.27
CA GLY A 81 11.15 3.31 10.35
C GLY A 81 10.51 2.00 9.92
N VAL A 82 11.32 0.95 9.78
CA VAL A 82 10.85 -0.41 9.52
C VAL A 82 10.50 -1.06 10.86
N ASP A 83 9.23 -1.38 11.07
CA ASP A 83 8.75 -1.97 12.31
C ASP A 83 7.79 -3.13 12.08
N ARG A 84 7.63 -3.94 13.12
CA ARG A 84 6.68 -5.05 13.18
C ARG A 84 5.72 -4.85 14.35
N HIS A 85 4.47 -4.59 14.08
CA HIS A 85 3.45 -4.26 15.07
C HIS A 85 2.11 -4.97 14.80
N PRO A 86 1.18 -5.02 15.77
CA PRO A 86 -0.12 -5.64 15.59
C PRO A 86 -0.95 -4.95 14.49
N LEU A 87 -1.84 -5.70 13.84
CA LEU A 87 -2.76 -5.16 12.83
C LEU A 87 -3.55 -3.95 13.34
N ASP A 88 -4.05 -3.99 14.58
CA ASP A 88 -4.83 -2.88 15.16
C ASP A 88 -4.00 -1.59 15.27
N THR A 89 -2.71 -1.71 15.62
CA THR A 89 -1.79 -0.56 15.62
C THR A 89 -1.66 0.04 14.23
N PHE A 90 -1.46 -0.82 13.21
CA PHE A 90 -1.38 -0.38 11.82
C PHE A 90 -2.67 0.33 11.37
N LEU A 91 -3.84 -0.25 11.64
CA LEU A 91 -5.12 0.36 11.26
C LEU A 91 -5.29 1.74 11.92
N ASN A 92 -4.96 1.85 13.21
CA ASN A 92 -5.06 3.09 13.97
C ASN A 92 -4.09 4.17 13.47
N ASP A 93 -2.88 3.80 13.07
CA ASP A 93 -1.87 4.74 12.54
C ASP A 93 -2.30 5.41 11.23
N PHE A 94 -3.20 4.77 10.48
CA PHE A 94 -3.77 5.30 9.24
C PHE A 94 -5.18 5.88 9.40
N THR A 95 -5.71 5.99 10.63
CA THR A 95 -7.00 6.66 10.86
C THR A 95 -6.96 8.10 10.36
N LEU A 96 -7.97 8.49 9.59
CA LEU A 96 -8.08 9.82 9.00
C LEU A 96 -8.46 10.85 10.09
N LYS A 97 -8.24 12.14 9.82
CA LYS A 97 -8.50 13.22 10.79
C LYS A 97 -9.96 13.31 11.25
N ASP A 98 -10.88 12.83 10.44
CA ASP A 98 -12.31 12.76 10.77
C ASP A 98 -12.71 11.49 11.54
N GLY A 99 -11.74 10.66 11.91
CA GLY A 99 -11.94 9.40 12.61
C GLY A 99 -12.34 8.23 11.71
N SER A 100 -12.53 8.45 10.41
CA SER A 100 -12.79 7.36 9.47
C SER A 100 -11.50 6.61 9.11
N TYR A 101 -11.67 5.42 8.54
CA TYR A 101 -10.55 4.63 8.03
C TYR A 101 -10.39 4.81 6.52
N PRO A 102 -9.14 4.82 6.01
CA PRO A 102 -8.87 4.68 4.59
C PRO A 102 -9.30 3.29 4.10
N ARG A 103 -9.22 3.05 2.81
CA ARG A 103 -9.43 1.70 2.26
C ARG A 103 -8.16 0.88 2.41
N PHE A 104 -8.25 -0.25 3.09
CA PHE A 104 -7.18 -1.24 3.20
C PHE A 104 -7.44 -2.36 2.19
N ILE A 105 -6.69 -2.39 1.10
CA ILE A 105 -6.85 -3.33 -0.01
C ILE A 105 -5.82 -4.45 0.13
N VAL A 106 -6.30 -5.70 0.24
CA VAL A 106 -5.41 -6.85 0.32
C VAL A 106 -5.17 -7.43 -1.06
N LYS A 107 -3.92 -7.58 -1.41
CA LYS A 107 -3.48 -8.35 -2.57
C LYS A 107 -2.50 -9.43 -2.16
N ARG A 108 -2.43 -10.50 -2.94
CA ARG A 108 -1.61 -11.68 -2.68
C ARG A 108 -0.90 -12.06 -3.96
N LEU A 109 0.36 -12.53 -3.87
CA LEU A 109 1.03 -13.15 -5.00
C LEU A 109 0.20 -14.31 -5.58
N LYS A 110 0.11 -14.41 -6.89
CA LYS A 110 -0.51 -15.54 -7.58
C LYS A 110 0.23 -16.85 -7.24
N ASP A 111 1.57 -16.81 -7.19
CA ASP A 111 2.43 -17.87 -6.64
C ASP A 111 2.97 -17.42 -5.28
N ASN A 112 2.34 -17.88 -4.19
CA ASN A 112 2.66 -17.48 -2.81
C ASN A 112 3.38 -18.59 -2.02
N LYS A 113 4.00 -19.56 -2.68
CA LYS A 113 4.65 -20.71 -2.02
C LYS A 113 5.83 -20.32 -1.11
N ASP A 114 6.54 -19.24 -1.44
CA ASP A 114 7.70 -18.74 -0.70
C ASP A 114 7.35 -17.60 0.29
N ALA A 115 6.07 -17.39 0.62
CA ALA A 115 5.59 -16.29 1.46
C ALA A 115 6.33 -16.16 2.80
N GLU A 116 6.57 -17.30 3.48
CA GLU A 116 7.31 -17.32 4.75
C GLU A 116 8.73 -16.77 4.60
N ARG A 117 9.41 -17.07 3.50
CA ARG A 117 10.78 -16.57 3.23
C ARG A 117 10.79 -15.06 2.99
N TYR A 118 9.75 -14.54 2.33
CA TYR A 118 9.62 -13.10 2.10
C TYR A 118 9.38 -12.36 3.41
N VAL A 119 8.47 -12.86 4.24
CA VAL A 119 8.17 -12.28 5.54
C VAL A 119 9.36 -12.40 6.49
N GLU A 120 10.08 -13.52 6.49
CA GLU A 120 11.29 -13.67 7.30
C GLU A 120 12.36 -12.65 6.91
N ARG A 121 12.53 -12.39 5.61
CA ARG A 121 13.46 -11.35 5.14
C ARG A 121 12.98 -9.96 5.56
N ALA A 122 11.66 -9.68 5.48
CA ALA A 122 11.10 -8.41 5.95
C ALA A 122 11.34 -8.19 7.44
N ARG A 123 11.21 -9.22 8.27
CA ARG A 123 11.57 -9.15 9.70
C ARG A 123 13.03 -8.81 9.93
N GLY A 124 13.93 -9.30 9.08
CA GLY A 124 15.36 -8.99 9.15
C GLY A 124 15.68 -7.52 8.95
N TYR A 125 14.77 -6.74 8.37
CA TYR A 125 14.90 -5.30 8.19
C TYR A 125 14.31 -4.47 9.36
N THR A 126 13.61 -5.10 10.32
CA THR A 126 13.06 -4.39 11.48
C THR A 126 14.15 -3.63 12.24
N GLY A 127 13.88 -2.37 12.54
CA GLY A 127 14.83 -1.46 13.20
C GLY A 127 15.60 -0.54 12.26
N LEU A 128 15.53 -0.75 10.95
CA LEU A 128 16.05 0.21 9.98
C LEU A 128 15.23 1.50 9.99
N GLY A 129 15.83 2.63 9.60
CA GLY A 129 15.17 3.91 9.47
C GLY A 129 14.17 3.96 8.30
N TYR A 130 13.39 5.06 8.23
CA TYR A 130 12.61 5.37 7.03
C TYR A 130 13.47 6.14 6.02
N ASN A 131 13.58 5.62 4.80
CA ASN A 131 14.35 6.24 3.72
C ASN A 131 13.58 7.43 3.12
N ARG A 132 13.83 8.62 3.66
CA ARG A 132 13.22 9.87 3.17
C ARG A 132 13.83 10.40 1.89
N CYS A 133 15.03 9.91 1.55
CA CYS A 133 15.76 10.35 0.36
C CYS A 133 15.29 9.60 -0.89
N PHE A 134 14.61 8.47 -0.74
CA PHE A 134 14.24 7.58 -1.85
C PHE A 134 15.41 7.12 -2.72
N VAL A 135 16.63 7.33 -2.25
CA VAL A 135 17.87 6.83 -2.86
C VAL A 135 18.29 5.58 -2.10
N PRO A 136 18.61 4.46 -2.77
CA PRO A 136 18.99 3.22 -2.09
C PRO A 136 20.09 3.41 -1.04
N CYS A 137 19.87 2.87 0.16
CA CYS A 137 20.84 2.86 1.25
C CYS A 137 20.65 1.63 2.15
N ASP A 138 21.68 1.28 2.93
CA ASP A 138 21.67 0.07 3.76
C ASP A 138 21.04 0.27 5.14
N THR A 139 20.70 1.52 5.52
CA THR A 139 20.28 1.86 6.89
C THR A 139 18.81 2.28 6.99
N ALA A 140 18.12 2.39 5.88
CA ALA A 140 16.73 2.84 5.83
C ALA A 140 16.03 2.32 4.58
N LEU A 141 14.71 2.08 4.68
CA LEU A 141 13.86 1.66 3.57
C LEU A 141 12.57 2.48 3.58
N TYR A 142 12.02 2.79 2.40
CA TYR A 142 10.64 3.25 2.30
C TYR A 142 9.69 2.07 2.04
N CYS A 143 8.38 2.27 2.15
CA CYS A 143 7.40 1.17 2.23
C CYS A 143 7.46 0.18 1.06
N THR A 144 7.54 0.65 -0.18
CA THR A 144 7.60 -0.24 -1.36
C THR A 144 9.01 -0.80 -1.60
N GLU A 145 10.05 -0.12 -1.18
CA GLU A 145 11.43 -0.63 -1.17
C GLU A 145 11.56 -1.84 -0.22
N LEU A 146 10.99 -1.72 1.00
CA LEU A 146 10.90 -2.84 1.94
C LEU A 146 10.22 -4.06 1.32
N VAL A 147 9.07 -3.87 0.66
CA VAL A 147 8.37 -4.97 -0.02
C VAL A 147 9.24 -5.55 -1.13
N ARG A 148 9.78 -4.72 -2.02
CA ARG A 148 10.60 -5.17 -3.14
C ARG A 148 11.80 -5.97 -2.67
N ASP A 149 12.51 -5.49 -1.66
CA ASP A 149 13.71 -6.13 -1.14
C ASP A 149 13.42 -7.41 -0.36
N SER A 150 12.24 -7.49 0.25
CA SER A 150 11.78 -8.71 0.92
C SER A 150 11.33 -9.79 -0.07
N TYR A 151 10.71 -9.41 -1.18
CA TYR A 151 10.09 -10.31 -2.15
C TYR A 151 11.06 -10.66 -3.29
N ARG A 152 12.09 -11.43 -2.96
CA ARG A 152 13.06 -11.97 -3.93
C ARG A 152 12.86 -13.46 -4.11
N ARG A 153 12.95 -13.93 -5.35
CA ARG A 153 12.91 -15.35 -5.68
C ARG A 153 14.14 -16.09 -5.11
N PRO A 154 14.13 -17.43 -5.09
CA PRO A 154 15.30 -18.20 -4.62
C PRO A 154 16.59 -17.91 -5.38
N ASP A 155 16.51 -17.52 -6.65
CA ASP A 155 17.65 -17.13 -7.48
C ASP A 155 18.14 -15.69 -7.22
N GLY A 156 17.53 -14.98 -6.28
CA GLY A 156 17.85 -13.60 -5.92
C GLY A 156 17.15 -12.53 -6.78
N SER A 157 16.45 -12.91 -7.85
CA SER A 157 15.73 -11.95 -8.69
C SER A 157 14.54 -11.33 -7.96
N TYR A 158 14.24 -10.06 -8.26
CA TYR A 158 13.11 -9.36 -7.70
C TYR A 158 11.79 -9.81 -8.31
N ILE A 159 10.73 -9.83 -7.50
CA ILE A 159 9.36 -10.10 -7.99
C ILE A 159 8.75 -8.82 -8.52
N PHE A 160 8.98 -7.68 -7.84
CA PHE A 160 8.45 -6.38 -8.18
C PHE A 160 9.43 -5.57 -9.02
N SER A 161 8.90 -4.88 -10.03
CA SER A 161 9.67 -4.09 -10.98
C SER A 161 10.00 -2.72 -10.42
N GLU A 162 11.13 -2.15 -10.83
CA GLU A 162 11.42 -0.73 -10.67
C GLU A 162 11.03 0.03 -11.93
N ALA A 163 10.69 1.30 -11.74
CA ALA A 163 10.51 2.26 -12.81
C ALA A 163 11.19 3.58 -12.44
N PRO A 164 11.47 4.45 -13.41
CA PRO A 164 11.93 5.81 -13.10
C PRO A 164 10.95 6.52 -12.18
N MET A 165 11.38 6.90 -10.96
CA MET A 165 10.53 7.59 -9.99
C MET A 165 10.12 8.96 -10.50
N ASN A 166 8.84 9.28 -10.34
CA ASN A 166 8.31 10.59 -10.66
C ASN A 166 7.86 11.32 -9.41
N PHE A 167 8.39 12.52 -9.22
CA PHE A 167 8.01 13.44 -8.13
C PHE A 167 7.17 14.62 -8.61
N LYS A 168 6.96 14.76 -9.94
CA LYS A 168 6.22 15.86 -10.55
C LYS A 168 4.74 15.53 -10.70
N ALA A 169 3.92 16.55 -10.64
CA ALA A 169 2.53 16.51 -11.06
C ALA A 169 2.39 16.28 -12.56
N PRO A 170 1.20 15.90 -13.07
CA PRO A 170 0.96 15.67 -14.50
C PRO A 170 1.26 16.88 -15.39
N ASP A 171 1.13 18.11 -14.87
CA ASP A 171 1.44 19.35 -15.56
C ASP A 171 2.94 19.69 -15.57
N GLY A 172 3.78 18.83 -14.98
CA GLY A 172 5.23 18.99 -14.87
C GLY A 172 5.70 19.82 -13.68
N THR A 173 4.79 20.36 -12.87
CA THR A 173 5.14 21.11 -11.66
C THR A 173 5.66 20.19 -10.56
N MET A 174 6.57 20.70 -9.72
CA MET A 174 7.08 19.99 -8.57
C MET A 174 6.22 20.36 -7.35
N PRO A 175 5.55 19.39 -6.68
CA PRO A 175 4.86 19.65 -5.43
C PRO A 175 5.79 20.26 -4.37
N GLU A 176 5.31 21.29 -3.68
CA GLU A 176 6.08 22.04 -2.68
C GLU A 176 6.68 21.12 -1.59
N TYR A 177 5.92 20.13 -1.16
CA TYR A 177 6.39 19.13 -0.20
C TYR A 177 7.74 18.50 -0.59
N TRP A 178 7.91 18.11 -1.85
CA TRP A 178 9.17 17.53 -2.30
C TRP A 178 10.30 18.56 -2.34
N THR A 179 10.01 19.76 -2.80
CA THR A 179 11.00 20.85 -2.83
C THR A 179 11.51 21.16 -1.43
N GLU A 180 10.61 21.28 -0.45
CA GLU A 180 10.96 21.55 0.95
C GLU A 180 11.72 20.39 1.59
N LEU A 181 11.22 19.16 1.42
CA LEU A 181 11.87 17.99 1.99
C LEU A 181 13.31 17.86 1.51
N PHE A 182 13.55 17.93 0.20
CA PHE A 182 14.88 17.75 -0.35
C PHE A 182 15.82 18.93 -0.08
N ALA A 183 15.28 20.14 0.07
CA ALA A 183 16.04 21.29 0.57
C ALA A 183 16.52 21.06 2.02
N ILE A 184 15.67 20.53 2.90
CA ILE A 184 16.05 20.16 4.28
C ILE A 184 17.11 19.07 4.28
N LEU A 185 17.02 18.09 3.38
CA LEU A 185 17.98 17.01 3.25
C LEU A 185 19.30 17.44 2.58
N GLY A 186 19.37 18.67 2.04
CA GLY A 186 20.56 19.20 1.37
C GLY A 186 20.91 18.49 0.07
N MET A 187 19.89 18.01 -0.66
CA MET A 187 20.07 17.26 -1.91
C MET A 187 19.00 17.63 -2.94
N ASP A 188 19.26 17.33 -4.20
CA ASP A 188 18.27 17.48 -5.27
C ASP A 188 17.20 16.42 -5.20
N VAL A 189 15.98 16.73 -5.71
CA VAL A 189 14.91 15.74 -5.86
C VAL A 189 15.37 14.64 -6.80
N PRO A 190 15.36 13.35 -6.39
CA PRO A 190 15.91 12.25 -7.17
C PRO A 190 14.97 11.82 -8.31
N GLN A 191 14.59 12.76 -9.15
CA GLN A 191 13.69 12.56 -10.28
C GLN A 191 14.32 11.59 -11.30
N GLY A 192 13.59 10.53 -11.64
CA GLY A 192 13.99 9.59 -12.69
C GLY A 192 14.94 8.48 -12.24
N ILE A 193 15.36 8.43 -10.97
CA ILE A 193 16.12 7.27 -10.47
C ILE A 193 15.22 6.02 -10.46
N PRO A 194 15.76 4.81 -10.61
CA PRO A 194 15.00 3.58 -10.44
C PRO A 194 14.41 3.47 -9.04
N GLY A 195 13.15 3.10 -8.93
CA GLY A 195 12.47 2.89 -7.65
C GLY A 195 11.08 2.32 -7.82
N THR A 196 10.32 2.29 -6.73
CA THR A 196 8.97 1.74 -6.69
C THR A 196 8.00 2.73 -6.07
N ASN A 197 6.71 2.62 -6.39
CA ASN A 197 5.66 3.37 -5.71
C ASN A 197 4.46 2.46 -5.39
N PRO A 198 3.63 2.80 -4.38
CA PRO A 198 2.56 1.92 -3.93
C PRO A 198 1.51 1.64 -5.01
N ARG A 199 1.17 2.62 -5.85
CA ARG A 199 0.17 2.44 -6.91
C ARG A 199 0.66 1.46 -7.97
N ALA A 200 1.84 1.67 -8.54
CA ALA A 200 2.40 0.79 -9.55
C ALA A 200 2.59 -0.64 -9.00
N MET A 201 3.09 -0.77 -7.77
CA MET A 201 3.24 -2.08 -7.13
C MET A 201 1.89 -2.79 -6.95
N MET A 202 0.83 -2.07 -6.58
CA MET A 202 -0.50 -2.65 -6.45
C MET A 202 -1.04 -3.18 -7.78
N GLU A 203 -0.63 -2.61 -8.91
CA GLU A 203 -1.09 -2.98 -10.26
C GLU A 203 -0.26 -4.08 -10.91
N GLU A 204 0.83 -4.52 -10.28
CA GLU A 204 1.67 -5.60 -10.81
C GLU A 204 0.85 -6.87 -11.10
N GLU A 205 1.06 -7.44 -12.28
CA GLU A 205 0.34 -8.63 -12.75
C GLU A 205 0.57 -9.87 -11.87
N CYS A 206 1.68 -9.92 -11.14
CA CYS A 206 1.98 -11.01 -10.22
C CYS A 206 1.01 -11.07 -9.02
N LEU A 207 0.28 -10.00 -8.75
CA LEU A 207 -0.68 -9.88 -7.67
C LEU A 207 -2.11 -10.22 -8.11
N LYS A 208 -2.88 -10.82 -7.21
CA LYS A 208 -4.34 -10.95 -7.31
C LYS A 208 -5.02 -10.24 -6.16
N TYR A 209 -6.19 -9.66 -6.42
CA TYR A 209 -7.05 -9.08 -5.40
C TYR A 209 -7.62 -10.17 -4.48
N VAL A 210 -7.64 -9.90 -3.17
CA VAL A 210 -8.19 -10.82 -2.14
C VAL A 210 -9.46 -10.25 -1.52
N GLY A 211 -9.47 -8.97 -1.20
CA GLY A 211 -10.59 -8.28 -0.56
C GLY A 211 -10.12 -7.08 0.27
N PRO A 212 -11.02 -6.37 0.94
CA PRO A 212 -10.65 -5.36 1.94
C PRO A 212 -10.26 -6.03 3.27
N VAL A 213 -9.43 -5.35 4.09
CA VAL A 213 -9.32 -5.70 5.50
C VAL A 213 -10.64 -5.37 6.20
N SER A 214 -11.11 -6.26 7.07
CA SER A 214 -12.27 -5.95 7.92
C SER A 214 -11.85 -4.96 8.98
N VAL A 215 -12.37 -3.76 8.90
CA VAL A 215 -12.26 -2.76 9.96
C VAL A 215 -13.61 -2.78 10.66
N LEU A 216 -13.64 -3.26 11.92
CA LEU A 216 -14.87 -3.19 12.71
C LEU A 216 -15.13 -1.73 13.05
N PRO A 217 -16.37 -1.21 12.87
CA PRO A 217 -16.71 0.11 13.37
C PRO A 217 -16.53 0.10 14.89
N GLN A 218 -15.81 1.11 15.39
CA GLN A 218 -15.68 1.36 16.83
C GLN A 218 -16.99 1.90 17.38
#